data_e7e38722419b7e5cb03f9b27db7fb9dd
#
_entry.id   e7e38722419b7e5cb03f9b27db7fb9dd
#
_cell.length_a   1.000
_cell.length_b   1.000
_cell.length_c   1.000
_cell.angle_alpha   90.00
_cell.angle_beta   90.00
_cell.angle_gamma   90.00
#
_symmetry.space_group_name_H-M   'P 1'
#
loop_
_entity.id
_entity.type
_entity.pdbx_description
1 polymer ?
#
loop_
_entity_poly.entity_id
_entity_poly.type
_entity_poly.pdbx_seq_one_letter_code
_entity_poly.pdbx_strand_id
1 'polypeptide(L)'
;MQYAYDAMKEVLDENKWLHVFPEAACWAFYPAIRPFRIGVFKLAVEENLPILPMVVKHRKPNPIWRIFKKHPNAKLIIGAPVVPDNSLDTKEKISDLEYRSRTEMMRLLGLDNESNQRLIDSLPTYHVESKSLFK
;
A
#
# COMPACT_ATOMS: atom_id res chain seq x y z
N MET A 1 2.02 -3.50 20.11
CA MET A 1 1.97 -4.07 18.74
C MET A 1 1.06 -5.30 18.67
N GLN A 2 1.05 -6.16 19.69
CA GLN A 2 0.18 -7.35 19.75
C GLN A 2 -1.32 -7.03 19.64
N TYR A 3 -1.78 -6.04 20.40
CA TYR A 3 -3.20 -5.63 20.41
C TYR A 3 -3.77 -5.28 19.00
N ALA A 4 -2.98 -4.57 18.16
CA ALA A 4 -3.43 -4.23 16.81
C ALA A 4 -3.50 -5.49 15.91
N TYR A 5 -2.62 -6.46 16.13
CA TYR A 5 -2.61 -7.72 15.40
C TYR A 5 -3.82 -8.57 15.74
N ASP A 6 -4.11 -8.70 17.03
CA ASP A 6 -5.25 -9.46 17.53
C ASP A 6 -6.59 -8.86 17.03
N ALA A 7 -6.71 -7.53 17.04
CA ALA A 7 -7.88 -6.84 16.49
C ALA A 7 -8.05 -7.04 14.97
N MET A 8 -6.94 -7.08 14.21
CA MET A 8 -7.01 -7.38 12.77
C MET A 8 -7.47 -8.82 12.52
N LYS A 9 -7.01 -9.75 13.33
CA LYS A 9 -7.40 -11.16 13.24
C LYS A 9 -8.88 -11.36 13.55
N GLU A 10 -9.39 -10.72 14.59
CA GLU A 10 -10.82 -10.76 14.94
C GLU A 10 -11.73 -10.31 13.78
N VAL A 11 -11.33 -9.23 13.06
CA VAL A 11 -12.06 -8.77 11.87
C VAL A 11 -12.07 -9.81 10.74
N LEU A 12 -10.95 -10.53 10.56
CA LEU A 12 -10.82 -11.56 9.53
C LEU A 12 -11.63 -12.83 9.89
N ASP A 13 -11.67 -13.20 11.16
CA ASP A 13 -12.47 -14.33 11.67
C ASP A 13 -13.98 -14.13 11.46
N GLU A 14 -14.42 -12.86 11.38
CA GLU A 14 -15.79 -12.48 11.03
C GLU A 14 -16.07 -12.48 9.52
N ASN A 15 -15.15 -12.99 8.67
CA ASN A 15 -15.22 -12.97 7.21
C ASN A 15 -15.35 -11.54 6.63
N LYS A 16 -14.78 -10.55 7.29
CA LYS A 16 -14.76 -9.17 6.84
C LYS A 16 -13.47 -8.84 6.09
N TRP A 17 -13.54 -7.84 5.23
CA TRP A 17 -12.35 -7.30 4.55
C TRP A 17 -11.60 -6.36 5.49
N LEU A 18 -10.27 -6.52 5.50
CA LEU A 18 -9.37 -5.62 6.20
C LEU A 18 -8.67 -4.70 5.21
N HIS A 19 -8.90 -3.38 5.32
CA HIS A 19 -8.21 -2.39 4.52
C HIS A 19 -6.98 -1.87 5.27
N VAL A 20 -5.81 -1.99 4.66
CA VAL A 20 -4.53 -1.60 5.27
C VAL A 20 -3.69 -0.75 4.31
N PHE A 21 -2.91 0.17 4.87
CA PHE A 21 -1.90 0.94 4.16
C PHE A 21 -0.52 0.37 4.51
N PRO A 22 0.05 -0.53 3.69
CA PRO A 22 1.27 -1.26 4.04
C PRO A 22 2.51 -0.36 4.11
N GLU A 23 2.47 0.83 3.50
CA GLU A 23 3.53 1.83 3.56
C GLU A 23 3.63 2.53 4.93
N ALA A 24 2.67 2.30 5.83
CA ALA A 24 2.55 2.93 7.16
C ALA A 24 2.56 4.46 7.15
N ALA A 25 2.37 5.10 6.01
CA ALA A 25 2.27 6.54 5.85
C ALA A 25 1.37 6.89 4.66
N CYS A 26 0.48 7.85 4.84
CA CYS A 26 -0.31 8.43 3.75
C CYS A 26 0.29 9.77 3.36
N TRP A 27 0.70 9.89 2.10
CA TRP A 27 1.18 11.14 1.54
C TRP A 27 0.19 11.62 0.49
N ALA A 28 -0.34 12.80 0.69
CA ALA A 28 -1.30 13.37 -0.26
C ALA A 28 -0.65 13.54 -1.65
N PHE A 29 -1.30 12.99 -2.68
CA PHE A 29 -0.89 13.11 -4.08
C PHE A 29 0.47 12.50 -4.44
N TYR A 30 0.96 11.57 -3.64
CA TYR A 30 2.23 10.92 -3.85
C TYR A 30 2.15 9.81 -4.92
N PRO A 31 2.97 9.86 -5.97
CA PRO A 31 2.84 8.96 -7.11
C PRO A 31 3.63 7.64 -6.99
N ALA A 32 4.54 7.50 -6.02
CA ALA A 32 5.40 6.32 -5.88
C ALA A 32 4.89 5.34 -4.82
N ILE A 33 5.31 4.09 -4.91
CA ILE A 33 5.07 3.04 -3.91
C ILE A 33 6.31 2.89 -3.03
N ARG A 34 6.16 3.17 -1.75
CA ARG A 34 7.22 3.05 -0.74
C ARG A 34 7.42 1.59 -0.31
N PRO A 35 8.53 1.27 0.35
CA PRO A 35 8.70 -0.04 0.95
C PRO A 35 7.59 -0.36 1.94
N PHE A 36 7.12 -1.60 1.90
CA PHE A 36 6.01 -2.05 2.74
C PHE A 36 6.47 -2.52 4.12
N ARG A 37 5.57 -2.38 5.10
CA ARG A 37 5.74 -3.00 6.41
C ARG A 37 5.30 -4.45 6.36
N ILE A 38 6.16 -5.34 6.85
CA ILE A 38 5.98 -6.80 6.70
C ILE A 38 4.79 -7.38 7.49
N GLY A 39 4.30 -6.66 8.50
CA GLY A 39 3.30 -7.19 9.44
C GLY A 39 2.00 -7.66 8.80
N VAL A 40 1.48 -6.94 7.79
CA VAL A 40 0.25 -7.33 7.08
C VAL A 40 0.46 -8.57 6.23
N PHE A 41 1.63 -8.73 5.62
CA PHE A 41 1.97 -9.91 4.81
C PHE A 41 2.15 -11.16 5.68
N LYS A 42 2.71 -10.99 6.88
CA LYS A 42 2.80 -12.04 7.88
C LYS A 42 1.39 -12.54 8.26
N LEU A 43 0.46 -11.63 8.57
CA LEU A 43 -0.92 -11.98 8.87
C LEU A 43 -1.60 -12.70 7.70
N ALA A 44 -1.45 -12.20 6.48
CA ALA A 44 -2.02 -12.80 5.28
C ALA A 44 -1.49 -14.23 5.03
N VAL A 45 -0.20 -14.49 5.30
CA VAL A 45 0.41 -15.83 5.20
C VAL A 45 -0.09 -16.75 6.30
N GLU A 46 -0.18 -16.27 7.55
CA GLU A 46 -0.67 -17.08 8.70
C GLU A 46 -2.12 -17.50 8.52
N GLU A 47 -2.96 -16.61 8.01
CA GLU A 47 -4.38 -16.90 7.76
C GLU A 47 -4.64 -17.45 6.34
N ASN A 48 -3.59 -17.63 5.51
CA ASN A 48 -3.67 -18.07 4.11
C ASN A 48 -4.66 -17.25 3.28
N LEU A 49 -4.66 -15.94 3.45
CA LEU A 49 -5.58 -15.01 2.81
C LEU A 49 -4.95 -14.30 1.61
N PRO A 50 -5.73 -14.05 0.53
CA PRO A 50 -5.26 -13.25 -0.58
C PRO A 50 -5.13 -11.77 -0.22
N ILE A 51 -4.16 -11.09 -0.82
CA ILE A 51 -4.05 -9.63 -0.80
C ILE A 51 -4.62 -9.08 -2.10
N LEU A 52 -5.50 -8.10 -2.00
CA LEU A 52 -6.05 -7.38 -3.14
C LEU A 52 -5.36 -6.02 -3.28
N PRO A 53 -4.39 -5.87 -4.20
CA PRO A 53 -3.69 -4.61 -4.40
C PRO A 53 -4.63 -3.53 -4.94
N MET A 54 -4.60 -2.34 -4.32
CA MET A 54 -5.37 -1.19 -4.75
C MET A 54 -4.50 0.06 -4.76
N VAL A 55 -4.62 0.87 -5.81
CA VAL A 55 -3.88 2.13 -5.93
C VAL A 55 -4.80 3.28 -6.31
N VAL A 56 -4.46 4.48 -5.85
CA VAL A 56 -5.16 5.70 -6.22
C VAL A 56 -4.29 6.50 -7.19
N LYS A 57 -4.75 6.62 -8.42
CA LYS A 57 -4.08 7.43 -9.45
C LYS A 57 -4.73 8.81 -9.55
N HIS A 58 -3.95 9.84 -9.27
CA HIS A 58 -4.40 11.23 -9.41
C HIS A 58 -4.26 11.70 -10.87
N ARG A 59 -5.31 12.29 -11.40
CA ARG A 59 -5.31 12.91 -12.73
C ARG A 59 -5.44 14.42 -12.60
N LYS A 60 -4.61 15.15 -13.32
CA LYS A 60 -4.81 16.60 -13.45
C LYS A 60 -6.18 16.85 -14.11
N PRO A 61 -6.98 17.78 -13.59
CA PRO A 61 -8.25 18.12 -14.22
C PRO A 61 -7.99 18.70 -15.61
N ASN A 62 -8.94 18.49 -16.53
CA ASN A 62 -8.92 19.11 -17.86
C ASN A 62 -8.79 20.64 -17.69
N PRO A 63 -8.01 21.36 -18.54
CA PRO A 63 -7.77 22.80 -18.41
C PRO A 63 -9.03 23.65 -18.18
N ILE A 64 -10.13 23.32 -18.87
CA ILE A 64 -11.43 24.00 -18.71
C ILE A 64 -12.02 23.84 -17.31
N TRP A 65 -11.89 22.65 -16.69
CA TRP A 65 -12.40 22.36 -15.36
C TRP A 65 -11.44 22.80 -14.23
N ARG A 66 -10.18 23.13 -14.56
CA ARG A 66 -9.18 23.61 -13.59
C ARG A 66 -9.58 24.93 -12.94
N ILE A 67 -10.40 25.73 -13.62
CA ILE A 67 -10.93 27.01 -13.10
C ILE A 67 -11.93 26.75 -11.96
N PHE A 68 -12.67 25.63 -12.03
CA PHE A 68 -13.77 25.32 -11.09
C PHE A 68 -13.38 24.25 -10.04
N LYS A 69 -12.37 23.44 -10.29
CA LYS A 69 -11.94 22.36 -9.39
C LYS A 69 -10.54 22.61 -8.82
N LYS A 70 -10.47 22.79 -7.50
CA LYS A 70 -9.21 22.98 -6.77
C LYS A 70 -8.42 21.68 -6.55
N HIS A 71 -9.07 20.51 -6.68
CA HIS A 71 -8.47 19.20 -6.37
C HIS A 71 -8.37 18.31 -7.63
N PRO A 72 -7.30 17.51 -7.76
CA PRO A 72 -7.19 16.54 -8.84
C PRO A 72 -8.29 15.48 -8.74
N ASN A 73 -8.67 14.91 -9.88
CA ASN A 73 -9.56 13.75 -9.91
C ASN A 73 -8.77 12.52 -9.45
N ALA A 74 -9.34 11.75 -8.54
CA ALA A 74 -8.80 10.47 -8.10
C ALA A 74 -9.47 9.32 -8.85
N LYS A 75 -8.69 8.33 -9.28
CA LYS A 75 -9.17 7.07 -9.84
C LYS A 75 -8.62 5.93 -8.98
N LEU A 76 -9.51 5.18 -8.35
CA LEU A 76 -9.15 3.93 -7.70
C LEU A 76 -8.98 2.84 -8.77
N ILE A 77 -7.86 2.13 -8.73
CA ILE A 77 -7.57 0.99 -9.60
C ILE A 77 -7.33 -0.22 -8.70
N ILE A 78 -8.05 -1.30 -8.99
CA ILE A 78 -7.97 -2.56 -8.24
C ILE A 78 -7.24 -3.56 -9.13
N GLY A 79 -6.24 -4.23 -8.58
CA GLY A 79 -5.44 -5.26 -9.25
C GLY A 79 -6.02 -6.66 -9.07
N ALA A 80 -5.28 -7.65 -9.59
CA ALA A 80 -5.59 -9.04 -9.35
C ALA A 80 -5.22 -9.44 -7.91
N PRO A 81 -5.99 -10.35 -7.28
CA PRO A 81 -5.63 -10.90 -5.97
C PRO A 81 -4.29 -11.63 -6.03
N VAL A 82 -3.42 -11.38 -5.05
CA VAL A 82 -2.14 -12.07 -4.88
C VAL A 82 -2.28 -13.07 -3.73
N VAL A 83 -2.17 -14.35 -4.06
CA VAL A 83 -2.33 -15.46 -3.08
C VAL A 83 -0.97 -15.88 -2.56
N PRO A 84 -0.84 -16.24 -1.26
CA PRO A 84 0.38 -16.82 -0.71
C PRO A 84 0.78 -18.10 -1.47
N ASP A 85 2.07 -18.26 -1.79
CA ASP A 85 2.57 -19.47 -2.44
C ASP A 85 2.89 -20.54 -1.39
N ASN A 86 2.06 -21.57 -1.32
CA ASN A 86 2.17 -22.62 -0.33
C ASN A 86 3.32 -23.61 -0.58
N SER A 87 4.08 -23.47 -1.67
CA SER A 87 5.28 -24.27 -1.94
C SER A 87 6.53 -23.72 -1.23
N LEU A 88 6.49 -22.45 -0.78
CA LEU A 88 7.60 -21.77 -0.13
C LEU A 88 7.60 -21.96 1.40
N ASP A 89 8.75 -21.80 2.01
CA ASP A 89 8.81 -21.73 3.47
C ASP A 89 8.14 -20.44 3.99
N THR A 90 7.87 -20.36 5.29
CA THR A 90 7.12 -19.24 5.87
C THR A 90 7.78 -17.88 5.63
N LYS A 91 9.10 -17.78 5.71
CA LYS A 91 9.82 -16.51 5.53
C LYS A 91 9.85 -16.09 4.07
N GLU A 92 10.16 -17.04 3.19
CA GLU A 92 10.15 -16.85 1.74
C GLU A 92 8.77 -16.47 1.25
N LYS A 93 7.72 -17.15 1.72
CA LYS A 93 6.33 -16.88 1.41
C LYS A 93 5.91 -15.44 1.76
N ILE A 94 6.31 -14.93 2.92
CA ILE A 94 6.03 -13.55 3.35
C ILE A 94 6.72 -12.55 2.41
N SER A 95 7.99 -12.78 2.10
CA SER A 95 8.79 -11.90 1.24
C SER A 95 8.30 -11.93 -0.21
N ASP A 96 7.93 -13.11 -0.72
CA ASP A 96 7.37 -13.27 -2.05
C ASP A 96 6.01 -12.57 -2.17
N LEU A 97 5.13 -12.75 -1.20
CA LEU A 97 3.81 -12.12 -1.17
C LEU A 97 3.93 -10.57 -1.15
N GLU A 98 4.85 -10.03 -0.34
CA GLU A 98 5.16 -8.60 -0.31
C GLU A 98 5.65 -8.12 -1.68
N TYR A 99 6.65 -8.79 -2.24
CA TYR A 99 7.26 -8.42 -3.51
C TYR A 99 6.25 -8.44 -4.66
N ARG A 100 5.45 -9.49 -4.79
CA ARG A 100 4.42 -9.60 -5.84
C ARG A 100 3.33 -8.55 -5.67
N SER A 101 2.88 -8.31 -4.45
CA SER A 101 1.87 -7.29 -4.17
C SER A 101 2.38 -5.89 -4.50
N ARG A 102 3.62 -5.56 -4.13
CA ARG A 102 4.25 -4.28 -4.43
C ARG A 102 4.46 -4.10 -5.94
N THR A 103 4.93 -5.14 -6.62
CA THR A 103 5.14 -5.15 -8.08
C THR A 103 3.82 -4.92 -8.81
N GLU A 104 2.74 -5.57 -8.38
CA GLU A 104 1.41 -5.36 -8.96
C GLU A 104 0.93 -3.91 -8.76
N MET A 105 1.11 -3.32 -7.58
CA MET A 105 0.74 -1.93 -7.35
C MET A 105 1.55 -0.96 -8.23
N MET A 106 2.86 -1.19 -8.41
CA MET A 106 3.68 -0.41 -9.34
C MET A 106 3.19 -0.55 -10.77
N ARG A 107 2.87 -1.77 -11.22
CA ARG A 107 2.30 -2.03 -12.55
C ARG A 107 0.99 -1.27 -12.78
N LEU A 108 0.09 -1.23 -11.80
CA LEU A 108 -1.18 -0.50 -11.87
C LEU A 108 -0.98 1.02 -12.01
N LEU A 109 0.09 1.56 -11.44
CA LEU A 109 0.47 2.97 -11.60
C LEU A 109 1.22 3.23 -12.91
N GLY A 110 1.71 2.19 -13.59
CA GLY A 110 2.58 2.30 -14.77
C GLY A 110 4.01 2.68 -14.40
N LEU A 111 4.50 2.19 -13.27
CA LEU A 111 5.85 2.39 -12.76
C LEU A 111 6.65 1.09 -12.87
N ASP A 112 7.91 1.21 -13.25
CA ASP A 112 8.94 0.18 -13.02
C ASP A 112 9.75 0.49 -11.76
N ASN A 113 10.64 -0.42 -11.37
CA ASN A 113 11.45 -0.26 -10.15
C ASN A 113 12.32 1.00 -10.20
N GLU A 114 12.90 1.31 -11.36
CA GLU A 114 13.80 2.46 -11.53
C GLU A 114 13.03 3.78 -11.44
N SER A 115 11.92 3.90 -12.15
CA SER A 115 11.05 5.07 -12.10
C SER A 115 10.47 5.28 -10.71
N ASN A 116 10.07 4.21 -10.03
CA ASN A 116 9.58 4.28 -8.67
C ASN A 116 10.64 4.77 -7.69
N GLN A 117 11.89 4.25 -7.81
CA GLN A 117 13.00 4.67 -6.95
C GLN A 117 13.36 6.14 -7.18
N ARG A 118 13.43 6.60 -8.43
CA ARG A 118 13.68 8.01 -8.76
C ARG A 118 12.62 8.94 -8.15
N LEU A 119 11.36 8.51 -8.14
CA LEU A 119 10.28 9.26 -7.51
C LEU A 119 10.49 9.33 -6.00
N ILE A 120 10.85 8.22 -5.34
CA ILE A 120 11.16 8.18 -3.91
C ILE A 120 12.30 9.13 -3.57
N ASP A 121 13.39 9.09 -4.35
CA ASP A 121 14.59 9.90 -4.12
C ASP A 121 14.36 11.40 -4.37
N SER A 122 13.41 11.74 -5.22
CA SER A 122 13.07 13.13 -5.55
C SER A 122 12.29 13.87 -4.47
N LEU A 123 11.83 13.17 -3.45
CA LEU A 123 11.02 13.78 -2.40
C LEU A 123 11.89 14.48 -1.36
N PRO A 124 11.39 15.61 -0.84
CA PRO A 124 12.01 16.24 0.31
C PRO A 124 11.98 15.25 1.48
N THR A 125 13.13 15.06 2.11
CA THR A 125 13.26 14.28 3.34
C THR A 125 12.55 15.05 4.45
N TYR A 126 11.25 14.81 4.64
CA TYR A 126 10.58 15.29 5.82
C TYR A 126 11.09 14.48 7.00
N HIS A 127 12.01 15.05 7.76
CA HIS A 127 12.24 14.61 9.13
C HIS A 127 10.94 14.85 9.89
N VAL A 128 10.17 13.80 10.09
CA VAL A 128 9.12 13.82 11.09
C VAL A 128 9.84 13.84 12.43
N GLU A 129 10.15 15.03 12.92
CA GLU A 129 10.36 15.21 14.36
C GLU A 129 9.07 14.74 15.02
N SER A 130 9.17 13.62 15.73
CA SER A 130 8.11 13.11 16.58
C SER A 130 7.92 14.07 17.78
N LYS A 131 7.39 15.26 17.51
CA LYS A 131 6.84 16.09 18.58
C LYS A 131 5.55 15.41 19.02
N SER A 132 5.61 14.87 20.23
CA SER A 132 4.52 14.27 20.98
C SER A 132 3.19 15.01 20.76
N LEU A 133 2.30 14.42 20.00
CA LEU A 133 0.91 14.88 19.81
C LEU A 133 -0.03 14.33 20.89
N PHE A 134 0.51 13.92 22.02
CA PHE A 134 -0.27 13.54 23.20
C PHE A 134 0.19 14.38 24.40
N LYS A 135 -0.47 15.49 24.58
CA LYS A 135 -0.65 16.14 25.87
C LYS A 135 -2.14 16.09 26.20
#